data_ae185b76cb1fa9ca94f93780374fc41b
#
_entry.id   ae185b76cb1fa9ca94f93780374fc41b
#
_cell.length_a   1.000
_cell.length_b   1.000
_cell.length_c   1.000
_cell.angle_alpha   90.00
_cell.angle_beta   90.00
_cell.angle_gamma   90.00
#
_symmetry.space_group_name_H-M   'P 1'
#
loop_
_entity.id
_entity.type
_entity.pdbx_description
1 polymer ?
#
loop_
_entity_poly.entity_id
_entity_poly.type
_entity_poly.pdbx_seq_one_letter_code
_entity_poly.pdbx_strand_id
1 'polypeptide(L)'
;KKHYMLKHLVWASRELERFALNPGLLETSDGCKQIIKQLQPALQTGTEELRSLFNTVATLYCVHAGIDVRDTKEALDKIEEEQNKIQQKTQQAKEADKKVSXNXPIVQNLQGQMVHQPISPRTLNAWVKVVEEKAFSPEVIPMFSALSEGATPQDLNTMLNTVGGHQAAMQILKDTINEEAADWDRVHPXXAGPIAPGQIREPRGSDIAGTTSTLQEQITWMTGNPPVPVGEIYKRWIVLGLNKIVRMYSPTSILDIKQGPKEPFRDYVDRFFKTLRAEQATQDVKNWMTDTXLVQNANPDCKT
;
A
#
# COMPACT_ATOMS: atom_id res chain seq x y z
N LYS A 1 -25.46 -15.51 13.77
CA LYS A 1 -24.16 -15.87 13.18
C LYS A 1 -23.95 -15.13 11.86
N LYS A 2 -22.87 -14.36 11.78
CA LYS A 2 -22.61 -13.55 10.60
C LYS A 2 -21.79 -14.36 9.59
N HIS A 3 -22.24 -14.37 8.33
CA HIS A 3 -21.55 -15.04 7.25
C HIS A 3 -20.98 -14.02 6.30
N TYR A 4 -19.73 -14.17 5.95
CA TYR A 4 -19.06 -13.28 5.00
C TYR A 4 -19.24 -13.84 3.61
N MET A 5 -19.84 -13.03 2.75
CA MET A 5 -20.18 -13.39 1.39
C MET A 5 -19.37 -12.55 0.41
N LEU A 6 -19.50 -12.87 -0.87
CA LEU A 6 -18.78 -12.12 -1.91
C LEU A 6 -19.08 -10.63 -1.87
N LYS A 7 -20.31 -10.26 -1.53
CA LYS A 7 -20.66 -8.84 -1.45
C LYS A 7 -19.84 -8.11 -0.39
N HIS A 8 -19.43 -8.81 0.65
CA HIS A 8 -18.58 -8.19 1.67
C HIS A 8 -17.18 -7.93 1.13
N LEU A 9 -16.65 -8.82 0.29
CA LEU A 9 -15.37 -8.60 -0.35
C LEU A 9 -15.43 -7.43 -1.31
N VAL A 10 -16.52 -7.34 -2.08
CA VAL A 10 -16.71 -6.23 -3.00
C VAL A 10 -16.73 -4.90 -2.24
N TRP A 11 -17.52 -4.87 -1.18
CA TRP A 11 -17.62 -3.66 -0.37
C TRP A 11 -16.26 -3.29 0.24
N ALA A 12 -15.53 -4.29 0.75
CA ALA A 12 -14.23 -4.03 1.35
C ALA A 12 -13.25 -3.45 0.32
N SER A 13 -13.27 -3.99 -0.90
CA SER A 13 -12.39 -3.47 -1.95
C SER A 13 -12.66 -1.99 -2.22
N ARG A 14 -13.94 -1.63 -2.30
CA ARG A 14 -14.31 -0.23 -2.54
C ARG A 14 -13.86 0.66 -1.39
N GLU A 15 -14.09 0.20 -0.16
CA GLU A 15 -13.74 1.01 1.01
C GLU A 15 -12.24 1.19 1.14
N LEU A 16 -11.47 0.16 0.81
CA LEU A 16 -10.01 0.29 0.87
C LEU A 16 -9.52 1.38 -0.06
N GLU A 17 -10.11 1.48 -1.24
CA GLU A 17 -9.70 2.55 -2.16
C GLU A 17 -10.05 3.92 -1.63
N ARG A 18 -11.16 4.04 -0.92
CA ARG A 18 -11.50 5.32 -0.28
C ARG A 18 -10.45 5.73 0.74
N PHE A 19 -9.79 4.77 1.39
CA PHE A 19 -8.73 5.05 2.34
C PHE A 19 -7.35 5.01 1.70
N ALA A 20 -7.30 5.04 0.36
CA ALA A 20 -6.05 5.03 -0.40
C ALA A 20 -5.22 3.77 -0.16
N LEU A 21 -5.89 2.66 0.10
CA LEU A 21 -5.24 1.37 0.26
C LEU A 21 -5.53 0.50 -0.95
N ASN A 22 -4.53 -0.27 -1.36
CA ASN A 22 -4.64 -1.13 -2.54
C ASN A 22 -5.56 -2.31 -2.24
N PRO A 23 -6.70 -2.45 -2.94
CA PRO A 23 -7.58 -3.60 -2.71
C PRO A 23 -6.93 -4.94 -3.02
N GLY A 24 -5.88 -4.95 -3.84
CA GLY A 24 -5.15 -6.18 -4.13
C GLY A 24 -4.50 -6.79 -2.92
N LEU A 25 -4.31 -6.02 -1.86
CA LEU A 25 -3.80 -6.57 -0.61
C LEU A 25 -4.74 -7.60 0.01
N LEU A 26 -6.01 -7.58 -0.35
CA LEU A 26 -6.95 -8.58 0.14
C LEU A 26 -6.65 -9.98 -0.36
N GLU A 27 -5.80 -10.12 -1.37
CA GLU A 27 -5.54 -11.42 -2.01
C GLU A 27 -4.72 -12.37 -1.16
N THR A 28 -3.94 -11.87 -0.21
CA THR A 28 -3.03 -12.71 0.56
C THR A 28 -3.17 -12.41 2.05
N SER A 29 -2.71 -13.36 2.87
CA SER A 29 -2.70 -13.14 4.31
C SER A 29 -1.76 -12.00 4.68
N ASP A 30 -0.61 -11.91 4.03
CA ASP A 30 0.32 -10.82 4.31
C ASP A 30 -0.28 -9.47 3.91
N GLY A 31 -0.99 -9.41 2.78
CA GLY A 31 -1.67 -8.19 2.39
C GLY A 31 -2.73 -7.78 3.38
N CYS A 32 -3.52 -8.74 3.86
CA CYS A 32 -4.51 -8.46 4.89
C CYS A 32 -3.87 -7.96 6.17
N LYS A 33 -2.73 -8.52 6.55
CA LYS A 33 -1.99 -8.03 7.72
C LYS A 33 -1.59 -6.57 7.55
N GLN A 34 -1.12 -6.20 6.38
CA GLN A 34 -0.73 -4.82 6.12
C GLN A 34 -1.91 -3.88 6.27
N ILE A 35 -3.07 -4.28 5.74
CA ILE A 35 -4.27 -3.45 5.85
C ILE A 35 -4.66 -3.30 7.32
N ILE A 36 -4.65 -4.41 8.07
CA ILE A 36 -4.99 -4.38 9.49
C ILE A 36 -4.07 -3.43 10.23
N LYS A 37 -2.78 -3.52 9.96
CA LYS A 37 -1.79 -2.68 10.61
C LYS A 37 -2.04 -1.20 10.31
N GLN A 38 -2.42 -0.89 9.08
CA GLN A 38 -2.64 0.49 8.70
C GLN A 38 -3.96 1.04 9.22
N LEU A 39 -4.99 0.19 9.33
CA LEU A 39 -6.29 0.64 9.83
C LEU A 39 -6.35 0.72 11.35
N GLN A 40 -5.51 -0.02 12.06
CA GLN A 40 -5.62 -0.16 13.50
C GLN A 40 -5.56 1.18 14.24
N PRO A 41 -4.63 2.08 13.93
CA PRO A 41 -4.60 3.36 14.66
C PRO A 41 -5.87 4.18 14.49
N ALA A 42 -6.57 4.04 13.37
CA ALA A 42 -7.76 4.83 13.10
C ALA A 42 -9.01 4.26 13.77
N LEU A 43 -8.93 3.07 14.36
CA LEU A 43 -10.11 2.46 14.96
C LEU A 43 -10.60 3.22 16.18
N GLN A 44 -9.69 3.85 16.92
CA GLN A 44 -10.07 4.54 18.15
C GLN A 44 -10.97 5.75 17.88
N THR A 45 -10.77 6.38 16.74
CA THR A 45 -11.55 7.55 16.34
C THR A 45 -12.44 7.27 15.13
N GLY A 46 -12.48 6.01 14.70
CA GLY A 46 -13.14 5.66 13.45
C GLY A 46 -14.63 5.49 13.57
N THR A 47 -15.26 5.55 12.41
CA THR A 47 -16.69 5.32 12.31
C THR A 47 -17.00 3.83 12.39
N GLU A 48 -18.31 3.53 12.49
CA GLU A 48 -18.77 2.14 12.43
C GLU A 48 -18.37 1.48 11.12
N GLU A 49 -18.37 2.25 10.04
CA GLU A 49 -17.95 1.73 8.73
C GLU A 49 -16.50 1.28 8.75
N LEU A 50 -15.63 2.06 9.39
CA LEU A 50 -14.23 1.69 9.48
C LEU A 50 -14.04 0.43 10.31
N ARG A 51 -14.79 0.30 11.40
CA ARG A 51 -14.73 -0.90 12.22
C ARG A 51 -15.24 -2.12 11.45
N SER A 52 -16.29 -1.93 10.66
CA SER A 52 -16.83 -3.01 9.85
C SER A 52 -15.82 -3.45 8.78
N LEU A 53 -15.13 -2.48 8.18
CA LEU A 53 -14.08 -2.79 7.22
C LEU A 53 -12.95 -3.57 7.89
N PHE A 54 -12.51 -3.12 9.05
CA PHE A 54 -11.46 -3.82 9.79
C PHE A 54 -11.86 -5.26 10.09
N ASN A 55 -13.10 -5.45 10.55
CA ASN A 55 -13.60 -6.80 10.86
C ASN A 55 -13.62 -7.69 9.63
N THR A 56 -14.01 -7.14 8.49
CA THR A 56 -14.07 -7.90 7.24
C THR A 56 -12.65 -8.33 6.82
N VAL A 57 -11.70 -7.40 6.89
CA VAL A 57 -10.32 -7.73 6.53
C VAL A 57 -9.73 -8.74 7.50
N ALA A 58 -10.04 -8.60 8.80
CA ALA A 58 -9.55 -9.54 9.82
C ALA A 58 -10.06 -10.95 9.54
N THR A 59 -11.33 -11.06 9.18
CA THR A 59 -11.91 -12.37 8.86
C THR A 59 -11.25 -12.96 7.61
N LEU A 60 -11.05 -12.14 6.61
CA LEU A 60 -10.39 -12.59 5.38
C LEU A 60 -8.96 -13.02 5.65
N TYR A 61 -8.25 -12.30 6.52
CA TYR A 61 -6.92 -12.71 6.93
C TYR A 61 -6.93 -14.12 7.50
N CYS A 62 -7.88 -14.41 8.37
CA CYS A 62 -7.95 -15.72 8.99
C CYS A 62 -8.24 -16.80 7.94
N VAL A 63 -9.09 -16.48 6.96
CA VAL A 63 -9.36 -17.42 5.88
C VAL A 63 -8.09 -17.73 5.09
N HIS A 64 -7.34 -16.67 4.72
CA HIS A 64 -6.10 -16.87 3.97
C HIS A 64 -5.06 -17.64 4.76
N ALA A 65 -4.99 -17.39 6.06
CA ALA A 65 -3.99 -18.05 6.91
C ALA A 65 -4.39 -19.46 7.31
N GLY A 66 -5.59 -19.91 6.93
CA GLY A 66 -6.07 -21.22 7.30
C GLY A 66 -6.51 -21.34 8.74
N ILE A 67 -6.77 -20.21 9.40
CA ILE A 67 -7.23 -20.19 10.78
C ILE A 67 -8.74 -20.36 10.79
N ASP A 68 -9.20 -21.34 11.53
CA ASP A 68 -10.63 -21.62 11.64
C ASP A 68 -11.23 -20.71 12.72
N VAL A 69 -12.09 -19.81 12.32
CA VAL A 69 -12.74 -18.89 13.24
C VAL A 69 -14.25 -19.00 13.09
N ARG A 70 -14.93 -18.80 14.19
CA ARG A 70 -16.39 -18.91 14.22
C ARG A 70 -17.07 -17.56 14.01
N ASP A 71 -16.42 -16.48 14.39
CA ASP A 71 -17.00 -15.16 14.22
C ASP A 71 -15.88 -14.11 14.17
N THR A 72 -16.30 -12.87 13.98
CA THR A 72 -15.38 -11.76 13.83
C THR A 72 -14.55 -11.53 15.07
N LYS A 73 -15.14 -11.70 16.25
CA LYS A 73 -14.40 -11.48 17.50
C LYS A 73 -13.25 -12.45 17.62
N GLU A 74 -13.48 -13.73 17.29
CA GLU A 74 -12.43 -14.73 17.35
C GLU A 74 -11.30 -14.38 16.36
N ALA A 75 -11.68 -13.90 15.18
CA ALA A 75 -10.69 -13.48 14.19
C ALA A 75 -9.83 -12.34 14.72
N LEU A 76 -10.45 -11.36 15.36
CA LEU A 76 -9.71 -10.24 15.93
C LEU A 76 -8.78 -10.68 17.06
N ASP A 77 -9.23 -11.60 17.91
CA ASP A 77 -8.39 -12.13 18.96
C ASP A 77 -7.16 -12.83 18.39
N LYS A 78 -7.36 -13.62 17.34
CA LYS A 78 -6.25 -14.33 16.71
C LYS A 78 -5.23 -13.36 16.11
N ILE A 79 -5.72 -12.30 15.49
CA ILE A 79 -4.84 -11.30 14.90
C ILE A 79 -4.05 -10.59 15.98
N GLU A 80 -4.69 -10.25 17.09
CA GLU A 80 -4.00 -9.58 18.19
C GLU A 80 -2.89 -10.47 18.75
N GLU A 81 -3.15 -11.77 18.89
CA GLU A 81 -2.11 -12.72 19.32
C GLU A 81 -0.93 -12.70 18.37
N GLU A 82 -1.22 -12.75 17.04
CA GLU A 82 -0.16 -12.76 16.05
C GLU A 82 0.67 -11.48 16.09
N GLN A 83 -0.01 -10.34 16.24
CA GLN A 83 0.68 -9.06 16.28
C GLN A 83 1.58 -8.95 17.50
N ASN A 84 1.11 -9.44 18.64
CA ASN A 84 1.93 -9.44 19.87
C ASN A 84 3.17 -10.28 19.70
N LYS A 85 3.04 -11.45 19.06
CA LYS A 85 4.19 -12.30 18.80
C LYS A 85 5.21 -11.61 17.89
N ILE A 86 4.72 -10.95 16.86
CA ILE A 86 5.59 -10.25 15.90
C ILE A 86 6.30 -9.10 16.59
N GLN A 87 5.58 -8.34 17.44
CA GLN A 87 6.20 -7.23 18.16
C GLN A 87 7.30 -7.70 19.07
N GLN A 88 7.10 -8.81 19.77
CA GLN A 88 8.13 -9.36 20.65
C GLN A 88 9.35 -9.77 19.84
N LYS A 89 9.15 -10.45 18.71
CA LYS A 89 10.26 -10.85 17.86
C LYS A 89 10.99 -9.64 17.27
N THR A 90 10.25 -8.63 16.88
CA THR A 90 10.85 -7.42 16.31
C THR A 90 11.67 -6.68 17.34
N GLN A 91 11.18 -6.57 18.58
CA GLN A 91 11.94 -5.92 19.64
C GLN A 91 13.21 -6.68 19.95
N GLN A 92 13.14 -8.03 20.02
CA GLN A 92 14.30 -8.83 20.24
C GLN A 92 15.32 -8.68 19.12
N ALA A 93 14.84 -8.64 17.88
CA ALA A 93 15.73 -8.46 16.74
C ALA A 93 16.37 -7.08 16.75
N LYS A 94 15.62 -6.04 17.14
CA LYS A 94 16.17 -4.68 17.22
C LYS A 94 17.21 -4.58 18.31
N GLU A 95 16.99 -5.24 19.45
CA GLU A 95 17.97 -5.23 20.53
C GLU A 95 19.20 -6.02 20.16
N ALA A 96 19.05 -7.11 19.41
CA ALA A 96 20.16 -7.95 19.00
C ALA A 96 21.00 -7.30 17.89
N ASP A 97 20.39 -6.50 17.05
CA ASP A 97 21.11 -5.93 15.91
C ASP A 97 20.68 -4.47 15.68
N LYS A 98 21.29 -3.58 16.42
CA LYS A 98 21.02 -2.15 16.28
C LYS A 98 21.55 -1.57 14.99
N LYS A 99 22.29 -2.34 14.21
CA LYS A 99 22.88 -1.87 12.96
C LYS A 99 22.02 -2.14 11.76
N VAL A 100 20.97 -2.95 11.89
CA VAL A 100 20.07 -3.22 10.77
C VAL A 100 19.07 -2.08 10.70
N SER A 101 19.10 -1.39 9.56
CA SER A 101 18.19 -0.30 9.38
C SER A 101 17.14 -0.67 8.34
N UNK A 102 16.05 0.07 8.52
CA UNK A 102 15.12 -0.09 7.61
C UNK A 102 15.70 0.42 6.41
N ASN A 103 14.97 0.44 5.76
CA ASN A 103 15.41 0.85 4.46
C ASN A 103 15.63 2.36 4.29
N UNK A 104 15.32 3.32 4.84
CA UNK A 104 15.56 4.15 4.83
C UNK A 104 15.34 4.66 5.65
N PRO A 105 15.65 4.65 6.92
CA PRO A 105 15.14 5.30 8.12
C PRO A 105 15.71 6.69 8.37
N ILE A 106 14.95 7.48 9.13
CA ILE A 106 15.48 8.68 9.75
C ILE A 106 15.73 8.33 11.21
N VAL A 107 16.98 8.45 11.64
CA VAL A 107 17.38 7.99 12.98
C VAL A 107 17.93 9.15 13.78
N GLN A 108 17.88 9.01 15.10
CA GLN A 108 18.42 10.02 16.01
C GLN A 108 19.88 9.67 16.31
N ASN A 109 20.76 10.66 16.16
CA ASN A 109 22.17 10.41 16.46
C ASN A 109 22.44 10.65 17.94
N LEU A 110 23.71 10.51 18.34
CA LEU A 110 24.09 10.62 19.74
C LEU A 110 23.85 12.02 20.31
N GLN A 111 23.83 13.05 19.44
CA GLN A 111 23.56 14.42 19.89
C GLN A 111 22.08 14.75 19.87
N GLY A 112 21.22 13.77 19.63
CA GLY A 112 19.79 13.98 19.58
C GLY A 112 19.26 14.53 18.27
N GLN A 113 20.11 14.69 17.27
CA GLN A 113 19.68 15.19 15.97
C GLN A 113 19.07 14.07 15.13
N MET A 114 18.05 14.42 14.34
CA MET A 114 17.47 13.48 13.38
C MET A 114 18.34 13.47 12.13
N VAL A 115 18.89 12.30 11.82
CA VAL A 115 19.76 12.16 10.65
C VAL A 115 19.21 11.10 9.73
N HIS A 116 19.41 11.30 8.45
CA HIS A 116 18.94 10.39 7.42
C HIS A 116 20.04 9.42 7.06
N GLN A 117 19.67 8.13 7.05
CA GLN A 117 20.53 7.11 6.45
C GLN A 117 20.06 6.88 5.03
N PRO A 118 20.89 7.14 4.04
CA PRO A 118 20.45 6.94 2.66
C PRO A 118 20.12 5.47 2.40
N ILE A 119 19.25 5.27 1.42
CA ILE A 119 18.90 3.92 1.01
C ILE A 119 20.17 3.15 0.68
N SER A 120 20.28 1.92 1.21
CA SER A 120 21.50 1.15 1.08
C SER A 120 21.64 0.56 -0.32
N PRO A 121 22.86 0.29 -0.75
CA PRO A 121 23.05 -0.43 -2.02
C PRO A 121 22.34 -1.78 -2.05
N ARG A 122 22.27 -2.44 -0.90
CA ARG A 122 21.58 -3.73 -0.80
C ARG A 122 20.10 -3.58 -1.12
N THR A 123 19.46 -2.55 -0.57
CA THR A 123 18.06 -2.30 -0.85
C THR A 123 17.83 -1.92 -2.29
N LEU A 124 18.70 -1.07 -2.84
CA LEU A 124 18.61 -0.69 -4.25
C LEU A 124 18.77 -1.90 -5.16
N ASN A 125 19.73 -2.77 -4.86
CA ASN A 125 19.92 -3.98 -5.64
C ASN A 125 18.70 -4.88 -5.58
N ALA A 126 18.10 -5.00 -4.40
CA ALA A 126 16.88 -5.80 -4.26
C ALA A 126 15.76 -5.24 -5.12
N TRP A 127 15.61 -3.91 -5.14
CA TRP A 127 14.58 -3.26 -5.94
C TRP A 127 14.84 -3.48 -7.44
N VAL A 128 16.07 -3.30 -7.88
CA VAL A 128 16.40 -3.53 -9.29
C VAL A 128 16.10 -4.96 -9.68
N LYS A 129 16.43 -5.92 -8.81
CA LYS A 129 16.13 -7.32 -9.08
C LYS A 129 14.63 -7.57 -9.19
N VAL A 130 13.84 -6.94 -8.33
CA VAL A 130 12.39 -7.09 -8.39
C VAL A 130 11.89 -6.66 -9.77
N VAL A 131 12.33 -5.50 -10.23
CA VAL A 131 11.88 -5.00 -11.53
C VAL A 131 12.39 -5.88 -12.67
N GLU A 132 13.63 -6.34 -12.59
CA GLU A 132 14.18 -7.21 -13.63
C GLU A 132 13.47 -8.54 -13.71
N GLU A 133 13.16 -9.14 -12.57
CA GLU A 133 12.55 -10.47 -12.54
C GLU A 133 11.05 -10.45 -12.72
N LYS A 134 10.38 -9.46 -12.15
CA LYS A 134 8.91 -9.41 -12.13
C LYS A 134 8.34 -8.40 -13.13
N ALA A 135 9.20 -7.56 -13.70
CA ALA A 135 8.76 -6.46 -14.55
C ALA A 135 7.66 -5.67 -13.83
N PHE A 136 6.50 -5.51 -14.46
CA PHE A 136 5.39 -4.82 -13.82
C PHE A 136 4.23 -5.77 -13.58
N SER A 137 4.55 -6.97 -13.12
CA SER A 137 3.53 -7.86 -12.60
C SER A 137 3.01 -7.30 -11.27
N PRO A 138 1.83 -7.77 -10.80
CA PRO A 138 1.24 -7.20 -9.59
C PRO A 138 2.13 -7.27 -8.36
N GLU A 139 3.04 -8.24 -8.29
CA GLU A 139 3.92 -8.41 -7.12
C GLU A 139 4.87 -7.23 -6.92
N VAL A 140 5.12 -6.45 -7.96
CA VAL A 140 6.05 -5.32 -7.88
C VAL A 140 5.59 -4.31 -6.83
N ILE A 141 4.28 -4.10 -6.70
CA ILE A 141 3.78 -3.04 -5.83
C ILE A 141 4.03 -3.34 -4.35
N PRO A 142 3.64 -4.52 -3.81
CA PRO A 142 3.98 -4.79 -2.42
C PRO A 142 5.48 -4.86 -2.16
N MET A 143 6.26 -5.29 -3.14
CA MET A 143 7.72 -5.30 -2.97
C MET A 143 8.27 -3.88 -2.90
N PHE A 144 7.76 -2.99 -3.75
CA PHE A 144 8.13 -1.58 -3.68
C PHE A 144 7.79 -0.99 -2.31
N SER A 145 6.59 -1.27 -1.84
CA SER A 145 6.16 -0.75 -0.54
C SER A 145 7.06 -1.24 0.59
N ALA A 146 7.42 -2.51 0.56
CA ALA A 146 8.26 -3.08 1.61
C ALA A 146 9.68 -2.49 1.57
N LEU A 147 10.25 -2.38 0.37
CA LEU A 147 11.62 -1.89 0.23
C LEU A 147 11.74 -0.40 0.50
N SER A 148 10.66 0.34 0.41
CA SER A 148 10.66 1.79 0.58
C SER A 148 10.15 2.24 1.94
N GLU A 149 10.09 1.35 2.91
CA GLU A 149 9.61 1.71 4.24
C GLU A 149 10.50 2.78 4.86
N GLY A 150 9.88 3.88 5.28
CA GLY A 150 10.61 4.99 5.90
C GLY A 150 11.36 5.89 4.93
N ALA A 151 11.19 5.68 3.63
CA ALA A 151 11.95 6.42 2.64
C ALA A 151 11.55 7.89 2.59
N THR A 152 12.54 8.76 2.37
CA THR A 152 12.29 10.15 2.04
C THR A 152 11.94 10.26 0.56
N PRO A 153 11.37 11.41 0.13
CA PRO A 153 11.20 11.62 -1.31
C PRO A 153 12.49 11.43 -2.10
N GLN A 154 13.63 11.86 -1.56
CA GLN A 154 14.90 11.66 -2.23
C GLN A 154 15.21 10.17 -2.39
N ASP A 155 14.98 9.37 -1.34
CA ASP A 155 15.18 7.93 -1.44
C ASP A 155 14.28 7.31 -2.51
N LEU A 156 13.02 7.74 -2.54
CA LEU A 156 12.08 7.21 -3.52
C LEU A 156 12.52 7.54 -4.94
N ASN A 157 13.00 8.76 -5.15
CA ASN A 157 13.52 9.13 -6.47
C ASN A 157 14.77 8.32 -6.83
N THR A 158 15.60 8.03 -5.85
CA THR A 158 16.75 7.16 -6.08
C THR A 158 16.29 5.78 -6.56
N MET A 159 15.28 5.21 -5.92
CA MET A 159 14.74 3.92 -6.36
C MET A 159 14.22 3.99 -7.80
N LEU A 160 13.43 5.02 -8.09
CA LEU A 160 12.84 5.15 -9.42
C LEU A 160 13.93 5.37 -10.49
N ASN A 161 14.95 6.14 -10.16
CA ASN A 161 16.01 6.44 -11.12
C ASN A 161 16.93 5.27 -11.40
N THR A 162 16.95 4.25 -10.52
CA THR A 162 17.79 3.08 -10.77
C THR A 162 17.15 2.09 -11.74
N VAL A 163 15.85 2.26 -12.03
CA VAL A 163 15.20 1.38 -12.99
C VAL A 163 15.62 1.76 -14.40
N GLY A 164 16.28 0.86 -15.10
CA GLY A 164 16.69 1.08 -16.47
C GLY A 164 15.65 0.59 -17.45
N GLY A 165 15.58 1.23 -18.59
CA GLY A 165 14.59 0.87 -19.60
C GLY A 165 13.19 1.25 -19.20
N HIS A 166 12.21 0.55 -19.76
CA HIS A 166 10.80 0.74 -19.41
C HIS A 166 10.35 2.21 -19.55
N GLN A 167 10.75 2.85 -20.66
CA GLN A 167 10.50 4.28 -20.81
C GLN A 167 9.00 4.61 -20.81
N ALA A 168 8.19 3.78 -21.47
CA ALA A 168 6.74 4.02 -21.50
C ALA A 168 6.14 3.93 -20.11
N ALA A 169 6.57 2.94 -19.32
CA ALA A 169 6.10 2.77 -17.95
C ALA A 169 6.52 3.97 -17.10
N MET A 170 7.77 4.38 -17.23
CA MET A 170 8.26 5.51 -16.43
C MET A 170 7.53 6.81 -16.79
N GLN A 171 7.11 6.96 -18.06
CA GLN A 171 6.36 8.14 -18.44
C GLN A 171 4.96 8.14 -17.78
N ILE A 172 4.33 6.97 -17.71
CA ILE A 172 3.04 6.85 -17.01
C ILE A 172 3.21 7.26 -15.55
N LEU A 173 4.32 6.81 -14.95
CA LEU A 173 4.60 7.13 -13.56
C LEU A 173 4.79 8.64 -13.38
N LYS A 174 5.57 9.27 -14.24
CA LYS A 174 5.79 10.72 -14.19
C LYS A 174 4.48 11.48 -14.34
N ASP A 175 3.66 11.07 -15.30
CA ASP A 175 2.38 11.74 -15.53
C ASP A 175 1.48 11.63 -14.31
N THR A 176 1.46 10.46 -13.67
CA THR A 176 0.64 10.26 -12.49
C THR A 176 1.14 11.12 -11.32
N ILE A 177 2.44 11.16 -11.11
CA ILE A 177 3.02 11.99 -10.05
C ILE A 177 2.68 13.44 -10.28
N ASN A 178 2.79 13.92 -11.53
CA ASN A 178 2.48 15.31 -11.84
C ASN A 178 1.01 15.62 -11.59
N GLU A 179 0.11 14.69 -11.93
CA GLU A 179 -1.31 14.88 -11.67
C GLU A 179 -1.59 14.97 -10.17
N GLU A 180 -0.96 14.08 -9.39
CA GLU A 180 -1.17 14.08 -7.94
C GLU A 180 -0.59 15.32 -7.29
N ALA A 181 0.57 15.77 -7.77
CA ALA A 181 1.18 16.99 -7.25
C ALA A 181 0.30 18.20 -7.54
N ALA A 182 -0.29 18.26 -8.73
CA ALA A 182 -1.20 19.37 -9.09
C ALA A 182 -2.45 19.32 -8.21
N ASP A 183 -2.98 18.13 -7.95
CA ASP A 183 -4.14 18.00 -7.06
C ASP A 183 -3.80 18.45 -5.65
N TRP A 184 -2.61 18.10 -5.16
CA TRP A 184 -2.16 18.56 -3.85
C TRP A 184 -2.17 20.08 -3.79
N ASP A 185 -1.60 20.72 -4.80
CA ASP A 185 -1.51 22.19 -4.82
C ASP A 185 -2.90 22.83 -4.88
N ARG A 186 -3.83 22.20 -5.58
CA ARG A 186 -5.19 22.72 -5.68
C ARG A 186 -5.88 22.66 -4.31
N VAL A 187 -5.67 21.60 -3.60
CA VAL A 187 -6.33 21.37 -2.30
C VAL A 187 -5.61 22.16 -1.17
N HIS A 188 -4.30 22.44 -1.33
CA HIS A 188 -3.49 23.16 -0.35
C HIS A 188 -3.00 24.47 -0.95
N PRO A 189 -3.88 25.51 -1.08
CA PRO A 189 -3.46 26.77 -1.72
C PRO A 189 -2.34 27.42 -0.97
N UNK A 190 -1.29 28.04 -1.60
CA UNK A 190 -0.19 28.59 -1.13
C UNK A 190 -0.45 29.51 -0.17
N UNK A 191 0.07 29.31 0.61
CA UNK A 191 -0.07 30.07 1.42
C UNK A 191 0.49 31.17 1.04
N ALA A 192 0.09 32.06 0.77
CA ALA A 192 0.67 33.33 0.36
C ALA A 192 1.22 34.08 1.56
N GLY A 193 2.29 34.73 1.34
CA GLY A 193 2.90 35.55 2.36
C GLY A 193 4.22 34.99 2.87
N PRO A 194 5.00 35.84 3.50
CA PRO A 194 6.32 35.42 4.00
C PRO A 194 6.20 34.47 5.18
N ILE A 195 7.17 33.56 5.27
CA ILE A 195 7.26 32.64 6.39
C ILE A 195 7.96 33.35 7.54
N ALA A 196 7.41 33.24 8.74
CA ALA A 196 8.02 33.86 9.91
C ALA A 196 9.37 33.18 10.20
N PRO A 197 10.33 33.94 10.76
CA PRO A 197 11.61 33.32 11.10
C PRO A 197 11.43 32.12 12.00
N GLY A 198 12.12 31.02 11.68
CA GLY A 198 12.06 29.81 12.45
C GLY A 198 10.89 28.88 12.07
N GLN A 199 10.00 29.33 11.23
CA GLN A 199 8.91 28.49 10.76
C GLN A 199 9.31 27.73 9.51
N ILE A 200 8.69 26.57 9.32
CA ILE A 200 8.92 25.73 8.16
C ILE A 200 7.82 26.01 7.15
N ARG A 201 8.20 26.19 5.90
CA ARG A 201 7.20 26.40 4.86
C ARG A 201 6.40 25.11 4.62
N GLU A 202 5.16 25.27 4.17
CA GLU A 202 4.34 24.13 3.83
C GLU A 202 4.82 23.54 2.51
N PRO A 203 4.84 22.20 2.39
CA PRO A 203 5.32 21.62 1.14
C PRO A 203 4.32 21.78 0.01
N ARG A 204 4.82 22.12 -1.17
CA ARG A 204 4.05 22.05 -2.40
C ARG A 204 4.14 20.65 -2.98
N GLY A 205 3.32 20.38 -4.00
CA GLY A 205 3.37 19.08 -4.66
C GLY A 205 4.74 18.70 -5.16
N SER A 206 5.44 19.65 -5.76
CA SER A 206 6.81 19.40 -6.26
C SER A 206 7.80 19.16 -5.13
N ASP A 207 7.57 19.73 -3.97
CA ASP A 207 8.40 19.45 -2.80
C ASP A 207 8.20 18.02 -2.31
N ILE A 208 6.96 17.57 -2.31
CA ILE A 208 6.64 16.20 -1.92
C ILE A 208 7.26 15.21 -2.88
N ALA A 209 7.25 15.54 -4.17
CA ALA A 209 7.90 14.70 -5.18
C ALA A 209 9.42 14.82 -5.19
N GLY A 210 9.97 15.69 -4.35
CA GLY A 210 11.41 15.79 -4.17
C GLY A 210 12.14 16.60 -5.22
N THR A 211 11.43 17.31 -6.10
CA THR A 211 12.10 18.08 -7.16
C THR A 211 12.45 19.49 -6.73
N THR A 212 11.73 20.04 -5.76
CA THR A 212 11.97 21.43 -5.32
C THR A 212 12.24 21.51 -3.83
N SER A 213 12.53 20.40 -3.18
CA SER A 213 12.84 20.39 -1.75
C SER A 213 14.21 19.75 -1.54
N THR A 214 14.90 20.24 -0.52
CA THR A 214 16.15 19.61 -0.11
C THR A 214 15.89 18.43 0.80
N LEU A 215 16.89 17.59 0.95
CA LEU A 215 16.80 16.48 1.89
C LEU A 215 16.51 16.99 3.29
N GLN A 216 17.17 18.07 3.70
CA GLN A 216 16.95 18.60 5.04
C GLN A 216 15.52 19.09 5.22
N GLU A 217 14.94 19.72 4.21
CA GLU A 217 13.53 20.10 4.28
C GLU A 217 12.63 18.88 4.42
N GLN A 218 12.92 17.84 3.66
CA GLN A 218 12.13 16.60 3.72
C GLN A 218 12.19 15.99 5.12
N ILE A 219 13.39 15.91 5.68
CA ILE A 219 13.55 15.36 7.03
C ILE A 219 12.81 16.23 8.05
N THR A 220 12.90 17.54 7.90
CA THR A 220 12.24 18.45 8.83
C THR A 220 10.72 18.27 8.80
N TRP A 221 10.14 18.14 7.61
CA TRP A 221 8.72 17.85 7.53
C TRP A 221 8.36 16.50 8.18
N MET A 222 9.15 15.47 7.87
CA MET A 222 8.82 14.12 8.32
C MET A 222 8.99 13.93 9.82
N THR A 223 9.86 14.73 10.44
CA THR A 223 10.15 14.60 11.87
C THR A 223 9.60 15.76 12.70
N GLY A 224 8.81 16.63 12.09
CA GLY A 224 8.27 17.78 12.79
C GLY A 224 7.15 17.43 13.75
N ASN A 225 6.63 18.46 14.40
CA ASN A 225 5.53 18.29 15.35
C ASN A 225 4.49 19.36 15.07
N PRO A 226 3.38 19.02 14.42
CA PRO A 226 3.04 17.70 13.91
C PRO A 226 3.83 17.36 12.63
N PRO A 227 4.10 16.08 12.39
CA PRO A 227 4.84 15.72 11.20
C PRO A 227 4.00 15.86 9.93
N VAL A 228 4.67 16.23 8.85
CA VAL A 228 4.08 16.18 7.52
C VAL A 228 4.77 15.03 6.80
N PRO A 229 4.08 13.91 6.59
CA PRO A 229 4.74 12.68 6.10
C PRO A 229 4.92 12.71 4.60
N VAL A 230 5.82 13.56 4.11
CA VAL A 230 6.00 13.76 2.67
C VAL A 230 6.44 12.47 1.98
N GLY A 231 7.24 11.63 2.65
CA GLY A 231 7.65 10.36 2.07
C GLY A 231 6.48 9.43 1.83
N GLU A 232 5.57 9.33 2.80
CA GLU A 232 4.40 8.49 2.66
C GLU A 232 3.43 9.04 1.62
N ILE A 233 3.30 10.34 1.54
CA ILE A 233 2.43 10.96 0.54
C ILE A 233 2.97 10.67 -0.86
N TYR A 234 4.25 10.88 -1.07
CA TYR A 234 4.87 10.62 -2.37
C TYR A 234 4.80 9.14 -2.73
N LYS A 235 5.05 8.28 -1.75
CA LYS A 235 4.96 6.84 -1.97
C LYS A 235 3.56 6.45 -2.46
N ARG A 236 2.53 7.07 -1.91
CA ARG A 236 1.16 6.80 -2.34
C ARG A 236 0.95 7.19 -3.81
N TRP A 237 1.50 8.34 -4.22
CA TRP A 237 1.43 8.77 -5.61
C TRP A 237 2.14 7.79 -6.55
N ILE A 238 3.30 7.32 -6.11
CA ILE A 238 4.07 6.35 -6.91
C ILE A 238 3.28 5.04 -7.05
N VAL A 239 2.66 4.59 -5.97
CA VAL A 239 1.87 3.36 -6.02
C VAL A 239 0.69 3.50 -6.98
N LEU A 240 0.05 4.68 -7.01
CA LEU A 240 -1.01 4.92 -8.00
C LEU A 240 -0.48 4.74 -9.42
N GLY A 241 0.69 5.28 -9.70
CA GLY A 241 1.29 5.14 -11.02
C GLY A 241 1.68 3.70 -11.32
N LEU A 242 2.25 3.01 -10.34
CA LEU A 242 2.60 1.61 -10.51
C LEU A 242 1.37 0.75 -10.80
N ASN A 243 0.26 1.05 -10.15
CA ASN A 243 -0.99 0.34 -10.44
C ASN A 243 -1.43 0.53 -11.88
N LYS A 244 -1.30 1.76 -12.41
CA LYS A 244 -1.64 2.01 -13.81
C LYS A 244 -0.76 1.20 -14.75
N ILE A 245 0.53 1.13 -14.45
CA ILE A 245 1.47 0.38 -15.28
C ILE A 245 1.15 -1.11 -15.24
N VAL A 246 0.88 -1.64 -14.05
CA VAL A 246 0.55 -3.06 -13.90
C VAL A 246 -0.70 -3.40 -14.72
N ARG A 247 -1.71 -2.54 -14.67
CA ARG A 247 -2.92 -2.76 -15.46
C ARG A 247 -2.62 -2.76 -16.96
N MET A 248 -1.77 -1.83 -17.39
CA MET A 248 -1.46 -1.71 -18.81
C MET A 248 -0.74 -2.96 -19.34
N TYR A 249 0.07 -3.59 -18.50
CA TYR A 249 0.88 -4.73 -18.90
C TYR A 249 0.20 -6.08 -18.64
N SER A 250 -1.02 -6.06 -18.09
CA SER A 250 -1.69 -7.31 -17.73
C SER A 250 -2.07 -8.12 -18.98
N PRO A 251 -1.69 -9.38 -19.03
CA PRO A 251 -2.01 -10.20 -20.22
C PRO A 251 -3.36 -10.89 -20.16
N THR A 252 -4.06 -10.87 -19.03
CA THR A 252 -5.27 -11.63 -18.81
C THR A 252 -6.44 -10.72 -18.50
N SER A 253 -7.55 -10.93 -19.24
CA SER A 253 -8.77 -10.20 -18.98
C SER A 253 -9.50 -10.79 -17.78
N ILE A 254 -10.02 -9.90 -16.92
CA ILE A 254 -10.83 -10.34 -15.78
C ILE A 254 -12.08 -11.10 -16.21
N LEU A 255 -12.59 -10.82 -17.41
CA LEU A 255 -13.79 -11.46 -17.91
C LEU A 255 -13.58 -12.95 -18.20
N ASP A 256 -12.32 -13.35 -18.38
CA ASP A 256 -11.98 -14.75 -18.67
C ASP A 256 -11.69 -15.58 -17.43
N ILE A 257 -11.69 -14.96 -16.24
CA ILE A 257 -11.37 -15.69 -15.01
C ILE A 257 -12.64 -16.37 -14.53
N LYS A 258 -12.59 -17.72 -14.53
CA LYS A 258 -13.73 -18.54 -14.10
C LYS A 258 -13.23 -19.56 -13.08
N GLN A 259 -14.12 -19.91 -12.15
CA GLN A 259 -13.78 -20.94 -11.17
C GLN A 259 -13.71 -22.31 -11.85
N GLY A 260 -12.62 -23.04 -11.61
CA GLY A 260 -12.48 -24.39 -12.12
C GLY A 260 -13.44 -25.35 -11.46
N PRO A 261 -13.71 -26.50 -12.12
CA PRO A 261 -14.68 -27.47 -11.56
C PRO A 261 -14.31 -27.98 -10.17
N LYS A 262 -13.01 -28.14 -9.91
CA LYS A 262 -12.54 -28.64 -8.61
C LYS A 262 -11.73 -27.59 -7.86
N GLU A 263 -11.77 -26.35 -8.32
CA GLU A 263 -10.97 -25.30 -7.71
C GLU A 263 -11.64 -24.82 -6.42
N PRO A 264 -10.90 -24.77 -5.31
CA PRO A 264 -11.46 -24.19 -4.10
C PRO A 264 -11.86 -22.72 -4.33
N PHE A 265 -12.94 -22.31 -3.71
CA PHE A 265 -13.44 -20.96 -3.90
C PHE A 265 -12.37 -19.91 -3.54
N ARG A 266 -11.60 -20.18 -2.49
CA ARG A 266 -10.56 -19.25 -2.09
C ARG A 266 -9.52 -19.02 -3.20
N ASP A 267 -9.13 -20.10 -3.87
CA ASP A 267 -8.15 -20.00 -4.96
C ASP A 267 -8.72 -19.19 -6.13
N TYR A 268 -10.00 -19.42 -6.45
CA TYR A 268 -10.67 -18.65 -7.49
C TYR A 268 -10.73 -17.17 -7.15
N VAL A 269 -11.12 -16.86 -5.92
CA VAL A 269 -11.18 -15.45 -5.49
C VAL A 269 -9.80 -14.80 -5.56
N ASP A 270 -8.76 -15.52 -5.15
CA ASP A 270 -7.39 -15.00 -5.23
C ASP A 270 -7.02 -14.69 -6.67
N ARG A 271 -7.31 -15.63 -7.60
CA ARG A 271 -7.00 -15.39 -9.02
C ARG A 271 -7.79 -14.22 -9.57
N PHE A 272 -9.06 -14.15 -9.21
CA PHE A 272 -9.93 -13.07 -9.68
C PHE A 272 -9.38 -11.69 -9.25
N PHE A 273 -9.08 -11.54 -7.97
CA PHE A 273 -8.61 -10.24 -7.48
C PHE A 273 -7.21 -9.92 -7.99
N LYS A 274 -6.37 -10.93 -8.19
CA LYS A 274 -5.05 -10.68 -8.77
C LYS A 274 -5.18 -10.12 -10.18
N THR A 275 -6.09 -10.68 -10.97
CA THR A 275 -6.32 -10.20 -12.32
C THR A 275 -7.00 -8.84 -12.31
N LEU A 276 -7.97 -8.65 -11.42
CA LEU A 276 -8.69 -7.38 -11.31
C LEU A 276 -7.75 -6.23 -10.98
N ARG A 277 -6.78 -6.48 -10.09
CA ARG A 277 -5.81 -5.45 -9.73
C ARG A 277 -5.04 -4.95 -10.93
N ALA A 278 -4.78 -5.83 -11.90
CA ALA A 278 -4.00 -5.49 -13.09
C ALA A 278 -4.87 -5.03 -14.26
N GLU A 279 -6.18 -5.00 -14.10
CA GLU A 279 -7.09 -4.69 -15.22
C GLU A 279 -7.02 -3.21 -15.59
N GLN A 280 -7.01 -2.95 -16.89
CA GLN A 280 -7.04 -1.58 -17.42
C GLN A 280 -8.46 -1.06 -17.46
N ALA A 281 -8.94 -0.56 -16.33
CA ALA A 281 -10.31 -0.07 -16.24
C ALA A 281 -10.42 0.93 -15.11
N THR A 282 -11.41 1.78 -15.19
CA THR A 282 -11.70 2.70 -14.11
C THR A 282 -12.20 1.93 -12.89
N GLN A 283 -12.16 2.58 -11.72
CA GLN A 283 -12.61 1.90 -10.51
C GLN A 283 -14.10 1.55 -10.57
N ASP A 284 -14.90 2.40 -11.21
CA ASP A 284 -16.33 2.10 -11.37
C ASP A 284 -16.53 0.82 -12.18
N VAL A 285 -15.76 0.65 -13.26
CA VAL A 285 -15.83 -0.57 -14.06
C VAL A 285 -15.32 -1.77 -13.26
N LYS A 286 -14.26 -1.59 -12.48
CA LYS A 286 -13.76 -2.67 -11.63
C LYS A 286 -14.79 -3.09 -10.59
N ASN A 287 -15.50 -2.12 -10.03
CA ASN A 287 -16.56 -2.43 -9.07
C ASN A 287 -17.67 -3.24 -9.74
N TRP A 288 -18.05 -2.84 -10.96
CA TRP A 288 -19.03 -3.62 -11.70
C TRP A 288 -18.53 -5.02 -12.00
N MET A 289 -17.25 -5.15 -12.38
CA MET A 289 -16.67 -6.46 -12.65
C MET A 289 -16.69 -7.35 -11.40
N THR A 290 -16.41 -6.76 -10.24
CA THR A 290 -16.44 -7.53 -9.01
C THR A 290 -17.87 -7.93 -8.67
N ASP A 291 -18.82 -6.99 -8.77
CA ASP A 291 -20.23 -7.29 -8.48
C ASP A 291 -20.82 -8.32 -9.41
N THR A 292 -20.39 -8.39 -10.62
CA THR A 292 -20.97 -9.22 -11.67
C THR A 292 -20.10 -10.43 -12.00
N UNK A 293 -18.99 -10.06 -12.27
CA UNK A 293 -18.24 -11.03 -12.80
C UNK A 293 -17.81 -12.02 -11.91
N LEU A 294 -17.38 -11.64 -10.81
CA LEU A 294 -16.92 -12.61 -9.81
C LEU A 294 -18.03 -13.61 -9.48
N VAL A 295 -19.22 -13.09 -9.28
CA VAL A 295 -20.35 -13.92 -8.90
C VAL A 295 -20.75 -14.83 -10.08
N GLN A 296 -20.84 -14.28 -11.29
CA GLN A 296 -21.28 -15.06 -12.44
C GLN A 296 -20.31 -16.18 -12.77
N ASN A 297 -19.02 -15.96 -12.59
CA ASN A 297 -18.01 -16.94 -12.99
C ASN A 297 -17.68 -17.90 -11.87
N ALA A 298 -18.30 -17.79 -10.71
CA ALA A 298 -18.17 -18.77 -9.64
C ALA A 298 -19.08 -19.94 -9.90
N ASN A 299 -18.74 -21.07 -9.27
CA ASN A 299 -19.58 -22.25 -9.36
C ASN A 299 -20.91 -22.03 -8.66
N PRO A 300 -21.97 -22.74 -9.03
CA PRO A 300 -23.31 -22.46 -8.47
C PRO A 300 -23.36 -22.52 -6.95
N ASP A 301 -22.58 -23.38 -6.32
CA ASP A 301 -22.60 -23.48 -4.86
C ASP A 301 -22.14 -22.19 -4.19
N CYS A 302 -21.38 -21.37 -4.88
CA CYS A 302 -20.83 -20.13 -4.34
C CYS A 302 -21.68 -18.92 -4.67
N LYS A 303 -22.72 -19.08 -5.49
CA LYS A 303 -23.51 -17.93 -5.97
C LYS A 303 -24.64 -17.56 -5.03
N THR A 304 -24.93 -18.39 -4.07
CA THR A 304 -26.04 -18.15 -3.13
C THR A 304 -25.58 -17.50 -1.83
#